data_8a8990733fce98c3b3dae0b29b9bb372
#
_entry.id   8a8990733fce98c3b3dae0b29b9bb372
#
_cell.length_a   1.000
_cell.length_b   1.000
_cell.length_c   1.000
_cell.angle_alpha   90.00
_cell.angle_beta   90.00
_cell.angle_gamma   90.00
#
_symmetry.space_group_name_H-M   'P 1'
#
loop_
_entity.id
_entity.type
_entity.pdbx_description
1 polymer ?
#
loop_
_entity_poly.entity_id
_entity_poly.type
_entity_poly.pdbx_seq_one_letter_code
_entity_poly.pdbx_strand_id
1 'polypeptide(L)'
;LLYGNLRKPSGAAKPPVVVMCMGLDSAKEEMDDYENRFLKRGLATLAFDGPGQGEAEYDFPICPEYEKPVGAVIDYLETRSDIDRERIGIWGVSLGGYYAPRAAAFEKRIKACVALSGAFERKPTFEGRPIINVEAFRVRSHSANLDEAAKVAVRMTLRGHAKNITCPIYILA
;
A
#
# COMPACT_ATOMS: atom_id res chain seq x y z
N LEU A 1 -10.00 -4.92 12.04
CA LEU A 1 -10.42 -5.55 10.79
C LEU A 1 -9.97 -4.67 9.64
N LEU A 2 -9.45 -5.25 8.54
CA LEU A 2 -9.17 -4.53 7.30
C LEU A 2 -10.27 -4.85 6.28
N TYR A 3 -10.64 -3.86 5.48
CA TYR A 3 -11.67 -3.97 4.44
C TYR A 3 -11.03 -3.91 3.07
N GLY A 4 -11.42 -4.80 2.17
CA GLY A 4 -10.83 -4.86 0.83
C GLY A 4 -11.76 -5.44 -0.22
N ASN A 5 -11.53 -5.06 -1.47
CA ASN A 5 -12.24 -5.52 -2.65
C ASN A 5 -11.32 -6.43 -3.47
N LEU A 6 -11.65 -7.72 -3.54
CA LEU A 6 -10.96 -8.66 -4.44
C LEU A 6 -11.73 -8.77 -5.74
N ARG A 7 -11.11 -8.37 -6.84
CA ARG A 7 -11.68 -8.45 -8.19
C ARG A 7 -10.87 -9.43 -9.05
N LYS A 8 -11.57 -10.23 -9.85
CA LYS A 8 -10.93 -11.21 -10.74
C LYS A 8 -11.27 -10.94 -12.20
N PRO A 9 -10.35 -11.18 -13.12
CA PRO A 9 -10.63 -11.13 -14.55
C PRO A 9 -11.59 -12.24 -14.94
N SER A 10 -12.48 -11.97 -15.91
CA SER A 10 -13.42 -12.96 -16.43
C SER A 10 -12.67 -14.14 -17.07
N GLY A 11 -13.14 -15.35 -16.82
CA GLY A 11 -12.64 -16.58 -17.47
C GLY A 11 -11.33 -17.13 -16.90
N ALA A 12 -10.65 -16.43 -16.01
CA ALA A 12 -9.43 -16.94 -15.37
C ALA A 12 -9.75 -17.78 -14.12
N ALA A 13 -9.35 -19.06 -14.13
CA ALA A 13 -9.60 -19.96 -13.01
C ALA A 13 -8.76 -19.60 -11.78
N LYS A 14 -7.45 -19.31 -11.99
CA LYS A 14 -6.49 -18.93 -10.93
C LYS A 14 -5.57 -17.83 -11.42
N PRO A 15 -6.04 -16.56 -11.49
CA PRO A 15 -5.19 -15.45 -11.91
C PRO A 15 -4.14 -15.11 -10.85
N PRO A 16 -2.96 -14.60 -11.25
CA PRO A 16 -2.07 -13.87 -10.36
C PRO A 16 -2.80 -12.69 -9.75
N VAL A 17 -2.38 -12.22 -8.57
CA VAL A 17 -3.06 -11.13 -7.89
C VAL A 17 -2.10 -9.98 -7.57
N VAL A 18 -2.60 -8.75 -7.69
CA VAL A 18 -1.89 -7.54 -7.31
C VAL A 18 -2.56 -6.93 -6.08
N VAL A 19 -1.82 -6.85 -4.99
CA VAL A 19 -2.22 -6.09 -3.80
C VAL A 19 -1.99 -4.61 -4.07
N MET A 20 -3.00 -3.78 -3.86
CA MET A 20 -2.95 -2.35 -4.19
C MET A 20 -2.89 -1.50 -2.94
N CYS A 21 -1.82 -0.73 -2.81
CA CYS A 21 -1.58 0.24 -1.73
C CYS A 21 -1.83 1.66 -2.24
N MET A 22 -2.80 2.33 -1.67
CA MET A 22 -3.27 3.63 -2.15
C MET A 22 -2.51 4.80 -1.52
N GLY A 23 -2.78 5.99 -2.06
CA GLY A 23 -2.25 7.24 -1.52
C GLY A 23 -2.86 7.64 -0.19
N LEU A 24 -2.45 8.82 0.31
CA LEU A 24 -2.91 9.34 1.60
C LEU A 24 -4.43 9.56 1.63
N ASP A 25 -4.98 10.05 0.55
CA ASP A 25 -6.36 10.54 0.49
C ASP A 25 -7.32 9.60 -0.26
N SER A 26 -6.86 8.39 -0.61
CA SER A 26 -7.64 7.45 -1.42
C SER A 26 -8.20 6.30 -0.58
N ALA A 27 -9.36 5.81 -0.99
CA ALA A 27 -10.01 4.62 -0.47
C ALA A 27 -10.06 3.52 -1.54
N LYS A 28 -10.34 2.28 -1.14
CA LYS A 28 -10.40 1.12 -2.04
C LYS A 28 -11.40 1.26 -3.18
N GLU A 29 -12.45 2.07 -2.99
CA GLU A 29 -13.49 2.31 -3.99
C GLU A 29 -13.00 3.17 -5.16
N GLU A 30 -11.92 3.92 -4.99
CA GLU A 30 -11.42 4.85 -6.01
C GLU A 30 -10.44 4.18 -7.01
N MET A 31 -10.20 2.89 -6.87
CA MET A 31 -9.18 2.18 -7.64
C MET A 31 -9.65 1.62 -8.99
N ASP A 32 -10.90 1.79 -9.37
CA ASP A 32 -11.53 1.16 -10.54
C ASP A 32 -10.72 1.28 -11.83
N ASP A 33 -10.21 2.45 -12.15
CA ASP A 33 -9.44 2.67 -13.37
C ASP A 33 -8.11 1.91 -13.38
N TYR A 34 -7.42 1.86 -12.24
CA TYR A 34 -6.19 1.09 -12.09
C TYR A 34 -6.49 -0.40 -12.13
N GLU A 35 -7.46 -0.86 -11.35
CA GLU A 35 -7.88 -2.26 -11.29
C GLU A 35 -8.28 -2.78 -12.67
N ASN A 36 -9.10 -2.03 -13.42
CA ASN A 36 -9.55 -2.41 -14.75
C ASN A 36 -8.38 -2.63 -15.73
N ARG A 37 -7.26 -1.91 -15.56
CA ARG A 37 -6.05 -2.11 -16.36
C ARG A 37 -5.36 -3.44 -16.04
N PHE A 38 -5.34 -3.84 -14.77
CA PHE A 38 -4.81 -5.15 -14.35
C PHE A 38 -5.75 -6.28 -14.78
N LEU A 39 -7.06 -6.14 -14.55
CA LEU A 39 -8.06 -7.14 -14.93
C LEU A 39 -8.02 -7.43 -16.43
N LYS A 40 -7.92 -6.41 -17.30
CA LYS A 40 -7.78 -6.56 -18.76
C LYS A 40 -6.51 -7.34 -19.18
N ARG A 41 -5.53 -7.44 -18.29
CA ARG A 41 -4.27 -8.18 -18.50
C ARG A 41 -4.26 -9.55 -17.84
N GLY A 42 -5.41 -10.01 -17.35
CA GLY A 42 -5.56 -11.32 -16.72
C GLY A 42 -5.07 -11.39 -15.27
N LEU A 43 -4.86 -10.25 -14.62
CA LEU A 43 -4.44 -10.16 -13.21
C LEU A 43 -5.65 -9.84 -12.33
N ALA A 44 -5.80 -10.55 -11.21
CA ALA A 44 -6.70 -10.15 -10.15
C ALA A 44 -6.12 -8.96 -9.37
N THR A 45 -6.98 -8.19 -8.70
CA THR A 45 -6.59 -7.08 -7.84
C THR A 45 -7.21 -7.24 -6.47
N LEU A 46 -6.48 -6.85 -5.43
CA LEU A 46 -7.01 -6.67 -4.10
C LEU A 46 -6.66 -5.25 -3.64
N ALA A 47 -7.63 -4.33 -3.75
CA ALA A 47 -7.56 -3.00 -3.18
C ALA A 47 -8.11 -3.06 -1.75
N PHE A 48 -7.39 -2.49 -0.78
CA PHE A 48 -7.81 -2.53 0.62
C PHE A 48 -7.54 -1.21 1.34
N ASP A 49 -8.38 -0.91 2.30
CA ASP A 49 -8.17 0.20 3.22
C ASP A 49 -7.23 -0.25 4.33
N GLY A 50 -6.01 0.23 4.25
CA GLY A 50 -5.02 0.00 5.30
C GLY A 50 -5.10 1.06 6.41
N PRO A 51 -4.27 0.95 7.45
CA PRO A 51 -4.21 1.92 8.54
C PRO A 51 -4.07 3.36 8.04
N GLY A 52 -4.94 4.24 8.50
CA GLY A 52 -5.04 5.63 8.06
C GLY A 52 -5.73 5.84 6.71
N GLN A 53 -6.46 4.85 6.19
CA GLN A 53 -7.13 4.93 4.89
C GLN A 53 -8.58 4.40 4.97
N GLY A 54 -9.49 5.04 4.23
CA GLY A 54 -10.88 4.62 4.07
C GLY A 54 -11.56 4.23 5.39
N GLU A 55 -12.19 3.07 5.43
CA GLU A 55 -12.90 2.59 6.62
C GLU A 55 -11.96 2.28 7.80
N ALA A 56 -10.70 1.93 7.52
CA ALA A 56 -9.76 1.57 8.58
C ALA A 56 -9.17 2.79 9.31
N GLU A 57 -9.29 4.01 8.76
CA GLU A 57 -8.69 5.21 9.36
C GLU A 57 -9.27 5.57 10.73
N TYR A 58 -10.50 5.17 11.02
CA TYR A 58 -11.17 5.44 12.29
C TYR A 58 -10.61 4.59 13.44
N ASP A 59 -10.19 3.38 13.13
CA ASP A 59 -9.68 2.43 14.12
C ASP A 59 -8.15 2.39 14.19
N PHE A 60 -7.47 2.65 13.06
CA PHE A 60 -6.04 2.46 12.92
C PHE A 60 -5.37 3.68 12.31
N PRO A 61 -4.43 4.32 13.02
CA PRO A 61 -3.66 5.43 12.46
C PRO A 61 -2.71 4.96 11.36
N ILE A 62 -2.21 5.91 10.55
CA ILE A 62 -1.12 5.66 9.59
C ILE A 62 -0.03 4.83 10.26
N CYS A 63 0.33 3.72 9.62
CA CYS A 63 1.31 2.76 10.10
C CYS A 63 2.59 2.81 9.24
N PRO A 64 3.72 3.28 9.78
CA PRO A 64 5.00 3.24 9.07
C PRO A 64 5.45 1.81 8.71
N GLU A 65 5.12 0.83 9.55
CA GLU A 65 5.42 -0.60 9.38
C GLU A 65 4.32 -1.28 8.52
N TYR A 66 4.15 -0.80 7.29
CA TYR A 66 3.05 -1.21 6.42
C TYR A 66 3.16 -2.67 5.91
N GLU A 67 4.28 -3.33 6.13
CA GLU A 67 4.40 -4.77 5.95
C GLU A 67 3.42 -5.57 6.81
N LYS A 68 2.99 -5.04 7.95
CA LYS A 68 2.04 -5.73 8.85
C LYS A 68 0.64 -5.86 8.24
N PRO A 69 -0.02 -4.76 7.80
CA PRO A 69 -1.32 -4.90 7.14
C PRO A 69 -1.23 -5.65 5.81
N VAL A 70 -0.16 -5.47 5.03
CA VAL A 70 0.04 -6.25 3.79
C VAL A 70 0.23 -7.73 4.09
N GLY A 71 0.96 -8.10 5.14
CA GLY A 71 1.09 -9.49 5.57
C GLY A 71 -0.26 -10.12 5.87
N ALA A 72 -1.13 -9.43 6.62
CA ALA A 72 -2.48 -9.92 6.91
C ALA A 72 -3.35 -10.08 5.64
N VAL A 73 -3.20 -9.18 4.67
CA VAL A 73 -3.87 -9.29 3.37
C VAL A 73 -3.34 -10.50 2.58
N ILE A 74 -2.04 -10.75 2.59
CA ILE A 74 -1.44 -11.91 1.92
C ILE A 74 -1.84 -13.21 2.62
N ASP A 75 -1.92 -13.24 3.95
CA ASP A 75 -2.43 -14.39 4.71
C ASP A 75 -3.87 -14.74 4.29
N TYR A 76 -4.72 -13.72 4.10
CA TYR A 76 -6.05 -13.92 3.53
C TYR A 76 -5.99 -14.50 2.10
N LEU A 77 -5.14 -13.95 1.24
CA LEU A 77 -4.99 -14.46 -0.13
C LEU A 77 -4.54 -15.92 -0.16
N GLU A 78 -3.72 -16.38 0.78
CA GLU A 78 -3.31 -17.78 0.90
C GLU A 78 -4.46 -18.73 1.24
N THR A 79 -5.52 -18.26 1.86
CA THR A 79 -6.73 -19.08 2.09
C THR A 79 -7.56 -19.30 0.83
N ARG A 80 -7.31 -18.53 -0.25
CA ARG A 80 -8.10 -18.54 -1.47
C ARG A 80 -7.62 -19.65 -2.42
N SER A 81 -8.53 -20.46 -2.92
CA SER A 81 -8.24 -21.50 -3.92
C SER A 81 -8.40 -21.02 -5.37
N ASP A 82 -8.99 -19.84 -5.56
CA ASP A 82 -9.39 -19.27 -6.85
C ASP A 82 -8.46 -18.16 -7.37
N ILE A 83 -7.27 -18.03 -6.76
CA ILE A 83 -6.16 -17.19 -7.24
C ILE A 83 -4.85 -17.98 -7.23
N ASP A 84 -3.85 -17.50 -7.96
CA ASP A 84 -2.49 -18.05 -7.94
C ASP A 84 -1.68 -17.42 -6.82
N ARG A 85 -1.55 -18.14 -5.72
CA ARG A 85 -0.84 -17.71 -4.51
C ARG A 85 0.68 -17.60 -4.69
N GLU A 86 1.24 -18.27 -5.70
CA GLU A 86 2.68 -18.19 -6.00
C GLU A 86 3.04 -16.95 -6.82
N ARG A 87 2.05 -16.23 -7.34
CA ARG A 87 2.24 -15.02 -8.15
C ARG A 87 1.49 -13.83 -7.56
N ILE A 88 1.93 -13.37 -6.39
CA ILE A 88 1.42 -12.17 -5.70
C ILE A 88 2.33 -11.00 -6.03
N GLY A 89 1.80 -9.96 -6.65
CA GLY A 89 2.48 -8.68 -6.84
C GLY A 89 1.94 -7.63 -5.88
N ILE A 90 2.69 -6.53 -5.72
CA ILE A 90 2.25 -5.34 -4.99
C ILE A 90 2.43 -4.09 -5.84
N TRP A 91 1.47 -3.20 -5.79
CA TRP A 91 1.47 -1.93 -6.48
C TRP A 91 1.07 -0.81 -5.53
N GLY A 92 1.75 0.32 -5.60
CA GLY A 92 1.40 1.46 -4.77
C GLY A 92 1.70 2.80 -5.43
N VAL A 93 0.87 3.80 -5.12
CA VAL A 93 0.98 5.17 -5.65
C VAL A 93 1.01 6.20 -4.53
N SER A 94 1.81 7.27 -4.69
CA SER A 94 1.94 8.35 -3.69
C SER A 94 2.40 7.80 -2.34
N LEU A 95 1.60 7.89 -1.29
CA LEU A 95 1.90 7.25 0.00
C LEU A 95 2.03 5.73 -0.14
N GLY A 96 1.19 5.11 -0.98
CA GLY A 96 1.30 3.70 -1.34
C GLY A 96 2.61 3.35 -2.05
N GLY A 97 3.22 4.31 -2.75
CA GLY A 97 4.56 4.16 -3.34
C GLY A 97 5.69 4.03 -2.31
N TYR A 98 5.45 4.41 -1.04
CA TYR A 98 6.27 4.02 0.11
C TYR A 98 5.84 2.66 0.67
N TYR A 99 4.54 2.42 0.79
CA TYR A 99 4.00 1.22 1.41
C TYR A 99 4.36 -0.07 0.65
N ALA A 100 4.27 -0.04 -0.67
CA ALA A 100 4.56 -1.21 -1.51
C ALA A 100 6.01 -1.70 -1.37
N PRO A 101 7.06 -0.87 -1.56
CA PRO A 101 8.43 -1.31 -1.36
C PRO A 101 8.75 -1.61 0.12
N ARG A 102 8.10 -0.92 1.07
CA ARG A 102 8.22 -1.25 2.49
C ARG A 102 7.75 -2.67 2.75
N ALA A 103 6.56 -3.03 2.26
CA ALA A 103 6.04 -4.38 2.38
C ALA A 103 6.94 -5.42 1.68
N ALA A 104 7.37 -5.14 0.44
CA ALA A 104 8.25 -6.05 -0.31
C ALA A 104 9.61 -6.30 0.35
N ALA A 105 10.10 -5.39 1.18
CA ALA A 105 11.33 -5.59 1.94
C ALA A 105 11.20 -6.67 3.03
N PHE A 106 10.00 -6.90 3.55
CA PHE A 106 9.75 -7.81 4.66
C PHE A 106 8.93 -9.04 4.25
N GLU A 107 7.99 -8.88 3.33
CA GLU A 107 7.06 -9.94 2.90
C GLU A 107 7.60 -10.66 1.65
N LYS A 108 8.21 -11.82 1.84
CA LYS A 108 8.91 -12.57 0.79
C LYS A 108 7.98 -13.34 -0.18
N ARG A 109 6.71 -13.41 0.14
CA ARG A 109 5.68 -13.95 -0.77
C ARG A 109 5.37 -12.99 -1.93
N ILE A 110 5.76 -11.70 -1.82
CA ILE A 110 5.66 -10.73 -2.91
C ILE A 110 6.69 -11.04 -3.99
N LYS A 111 6.23 -11.25 -5.24
CA LYS A 111 7.06 -11.63 -6.38
C LYS A 111 7.39 -10.48 -7.35
N ALA A 112 6.68 -9.36 -7.25
CA ALA A 112 6.96 -8.15 -8.02
C ALA A 112 6.44 -6.93 -7.26
N CYS A 113 7.14 -5.81 -7.35
CA CYS A 113 6.77 -4.56 -6.69
C CYS A 113 6.76 -3.41 -7.70
N VAL A 114 5.72 -2.57 -7.64
CA VAL A 114 5.64 -1.32 -8.39
C VAL A 114 5.42 -0.17 -7.42
N ALA A 115 6.29 0.82 -7.46
CA ALA A 115 6.25 2.01 -6.62
C ALA A 115 6.15 3.27 -7.47
N LEU A 116 5.01 3.95 -7.42
CA LEU A 116 4.76 5.16 -8.20
C LEU A 116 4.75 6.39 -7.28
N SER A 117 5.61 7.37 -7.56
CA SER A 117 5.67 8.66 -6.85
C SER A 117 5.77 8.54 -5.32
N GLY A 118 6.40 7.46 -4.85
CA GLY A 118 6.62 7.22 -3.42
C GLY A 118 7.89 7.88 -2.91
N ALA A 119 7.84 8.45 -1.71
CA ALA A 119 9.04 8.97 -1.07
C ALA A 119 9.89 7.82 -0.50
N PHE A 120 11.20 7.85 -0.76
CA PHE A 120 12.15 6.91 -0.14
C PHE A 120 12.21 7.09 1.39
N GLU A 121 12.11 8.33 1.84
CA GLU A 121 11.98 8.70 3.25
C GLU A 121 11.16 10.00 3.37
N ARG A 122 10.42 10.16 4.46
CA ARG A 122 9.74 11.40 4.75
C ARG A 122 10.62 12.27 5.65
N LYS A 123 10.71 13.56 5.31
CA LYS A 123 11.38 14.53 6.16
C LYS A 123 10.54 14.80 7.42
N PRO A 124 11.17 15.14 8.55
CA PRO A 124 10.45 15.50 9.78
C PRO A 124 9.71 16.84 9.69
N THR A 125 9.84 17.55 8.57
CA THR A 125 9.18 18.83 8.31
C THR A 125 8.17 18.66 7.18
N PHE A 126 7.08 19.42 7.27
CA PHE A 126 6.07 19.49 6.21
C PHE A 126 6.28 20.71 5.31
N GLU A 127 7.46 21.34 5.39
CA GLU A 127 7.79 22.52 4.61
C GLU A 127 7.61 22.29 3.10
N GLY A 128 7.00 23.26 2.42
CA GLY A 128 6.73 23.20 0.99
C GLY A 128 5.58 22.25 0.58
N ARG A 129 4.89 21.64 1.54
CA ARG A 129 3.72 20.80 1.24
C ARG A 129 2.42 21.60 1.33
N PRO A 130 1.42 21.32 0.47
CA PRO A 130 0.10 21.91 0.61
C PRO A 130 -0.49 21.61 1.99
N ILE A 131 -1.09 22.63 2.62
CA ILE A 131 -1.65 22.51 3.99
C ILE A 131 -2.68 21.40 4.09
N ILE A 132 -3.45 21.16 3.05
CA ILE A 132 -4.46 20.09 3.02
C ILE A 132 -3.81 18.71 3.22
N ASN A 133 -2.66 18.47 2.58
CA ASN A 133 -1.95 17.19 2.70
C ASN A 133 -1.29 17.04 4.09
N VAL A 134 -0.87 18.15 4.68
CA VAL A 134 -0.28 18.17 6.03
C VAL A 134 -1.35 17.83 7.06
N GLU A 135 -2.51 18.48 6.99
CA GLU A 135 -3.64 18.22 7.89
C GLU A 135 -4.23 16.83 7.69
N ALA A 136 -4.38 16.36 6.45
CA ALA A 136 -4.82 14.99 6.18
C ALA A 136 -3.87 13.97 6.83
N PHE A 137 -2.56 14.17 6.71
CA PHE A 137 -1.57 13.30 7.35
C PHE A 137 -1.67 13.34 8.88
N ARG A 138 -1.81 14.55 9.48
CA ARG A 138 -1.98 14.72 10.93
C ARG A 138 -3.21 13.99 11.44
N VAL A 139 -4.36 14.21 10.81
CA VAL A 139 -5.63 13.57 11.20
C VAL A 139 -5.54 12.05 11.08
N ARG A 140 -5.08 11.54 9.93
CA ARG A 140 -5.01 10.11 9.66
C ARG A 140 -3.90 9.37 10.42
N SER A 141 -2.91 10.09 10.93
CA SER A 141 -1.93 9.54 11.87
C SER A 141 -2.40 9.59 13.33
N HIS A 142 -3.63 10.06 13.59
CA HIS A 142 -4.21 10.31 14.91
C HIS A 142 -3.33 11.21 15.79
N SER A 143 -2.60 12.14 15.17
CA SER A 143 -1.70 13.05 15.86
C SER A 143 -2.45 14.29 16.35
N ALA A 144 -2.23 14.68 17.62
CA ALA A 144 -2.88 15.84 18.20
C ALA A 144 -2.37 17.16 17.58
N ASN A 145 -1.13 17.18 17.09
CA ASN A 145 -0.48 18.34 16.50
C ASN A 145 0.54 17.92 15.43
N LEU A 146 1.15 18.92 14.76
CA LEU A 146 2.11 18.67 13.68
C LEU A 146 3.43 18.07 14.19
N ASP A 147 3.84 18.34 15.43
CA ASP A 147 5.07 17.76 15.99
C ASP A 147 4.93 16.25 16.19
N GLU A 148 3.75 15.81 16.62
CA GLU A 148 3.45 14.38 16.71
C GLU A 148 3.36 13.74 15.32
N ALA A 149 2.69 14.38 14.38
CA ALA A 149 2.63 13.93 13.00
C ALA A 149 4.04 13.80 12.37
N ALA A 150 4.94 14.74 12.66
CA ALA A 150 6.33 14.70 12.22
C ALA A 150 7.08 13.48 12.78
N LYS A 151 6.82 13.08 14.03
CA LYS A 151 7.41 11.86 14.62
C LYS A 151 6.93 10.59 13.92
N VAL A 152 5.68 10.55 13.45
CA VAL A 152 5.18 9.45 12.62
C VAL A 152 5.83 9.49 11.25
N ALA A 153 5.89 10.66 10.61
CA ALA A 153 6.43 10.83 9.27
C ALA A 153 7.91 10.38 9.18
N VAL A 154 8.75 10.73 10.14
CA VAL A 154 10.19 10.38 10.13
C VAL A 154 10.44 8.88 10.22
N ARG A 155 9.51 8.11 10.76
CA ARG A 155 9.58 6.64 10.79
C ARG A 155 9.27 6.03 9.43
N MET A 156 8.66 6.79 8.52
CA MET A 156 8.36 6.34 7.16
C MET A 156 9.60 6.45 6.28
N THR A 157 10.47 5.48 6.40
CA THR A 157 11.75 5.42 5.68
C THR A 157 12.02 4.02 5.13
N LEU A 158 12.57 3.95 3.93
CA LEU A 158 13.13 2.72 3.35
C LEU A 158 14.63 2.57 3.65
N ARG A 159 15.23 3.56 4.32
CA ARG A 159 16.66 3.52 4.70
C ARG A 159 16.93 2.29 5.56
N GLY A 160 17.92 1.52 5.17
CA GLY A 160 18.26 0.25 5.83
C GLY A 160 17.34 -0.93 5.47
N HIS A 161 16.17 -0.69 4.86
CA HIS A 161 15.19 -1.72 4.50
C HIS A 161 15.19 -2.06 3.00
N ALA A 162 15.43 -1.09 2.12
CA ALA A 162 15.35 -1.28 0.67
C ALA A 162 16.26 -2.43 0.17
N LYS A 163 17.41 -2.64 0.78
CA LYS A 163 18.34 -3.76 0.47
C LYS A 163 17.74 -5.15 0.66
N ASN A 164 16.65 -5.24 1.40
CA ASN A 164 15.96 -6.51 1.68
C ASN A 164 14.91 -6.85 0.61
N ILE A 165 14.64 -5.96 -0.35
CA ILE A 165 13.74 -6.26 -1.47
C ILE A 165 14.44 -7.25 -2.39
N THR A 166 13.87 -8.44 -2.55
CA THR A 166 14.46 -9.52 -3.36
C THR A 166 13.69 -9.77 -4.66
N CYS A 167 12.49 -9.22 -4.78
CA CYS A 167 11.72 -9.32 -6.02
C CYS A 167 12.07 -8.18 -6.99
N PRO A 168 11.79 -8.33 -8.30
CA PRO A 168 11.87 -7.22 -9.25
C PRO A 168 11.02 -6.04 -8.78
N ILE A 169 11.61 -4.83 -8.86
CA ILE A 169 10.93 -3.58 -8.50
C ILE A 169 10.96 -2.60 -9.67
N TYR A 170 9.81 -2.00 -9.97
CA TYR A 170 9.68 -0.88 -10.89
C TYR A 170 9.37 0.40 -10.11
N ILE A 171 10.17 1.44 -10.32
CA ILE A 171 10.01 2.73 -9.64
C ILE A 171 9.77 3.81 -10.69
N LEU A 172 8.74 4.61 -10.48
CA LEU A 172 8.45 5.84 -11.21
C LEU A 172 8.36 6.98 -10.19
N ALA A 173 9.24 7.97 -10.30
CA ALA A 173 9.30 9.17 -9.46
C ALA A 173 8.69 10.39 -10.18
#